data_c475cb1b3bcd5bbc8e48bbad3bb27a45
#
_entry.id   c475cb1b3bcd5bbc8e48bbad3bb27a45
#
_cell.length_a   1.000
_cell.length_b   1.000
_cell.length_c   1.000
_cell.angle_alpha   90.00
_cell.angle_beta   90.00
_cell.angle_gamma   90.00
#
_symmetry.space_group_name_H-M   'P 1'
#
loop_
_entity.id
_entity.type
_entity.pdbx_description
1 polymer ?
#
loop_
_entity_poly.entity_id
_entity_poly.type
_entity_poly.pdbx_seq_one_letter_code
_entity_poly.pdbx_strand_id
1 'polypeptide(L)'
;MTTAFVLSGGGSLGAVQAGMLAALEEQGLRPDLLIGTSAGALNAAYLGAHGYSSESIADLATLWRGLRRQDVFPVDPLRSVLAFAGKRASLCSMRPLRRLVDKHLPITDLGDAQLPLHIITTDVLSGEEVVLSSGNATTAVLASAAIPAVFRPVDPEGRLLIDGGVSNNTAVGQAVALGSDRVVVVPAGFACDLSDPPSTPLAALAHSITLLLEQR
;
A
#
# COMPACT_ATOMS: atom_id res chain seq x y z
N MET A 1 -21.88 9.79 12.83
CA MET A 1 -20.86 10.49 12.01
C MET A 1 -19.77 9.49 11.71
N THR A 2 -19.69 9.04 10.46
CA THR A 2 -18.77 7.99 10.02
C THR A 2 -17.44 8.62 9.61
N THR A 3 -16.34 8.17 10.21
CA THR A 3 -15.00 8.66 9.95
C THR A 3 -14.19 7.64 9.15
N ALA A 4 -13.75 8.00 7.96
CA ALA A 4 -12.80 7.21 7.18
C ALA A 4 -11.37 7.67 7.40
N PHE A 5 -10.45 6.71 7.61
CA PHE A 5 -9.02 6.98 7.50
C PHE A 5 -8.53 6.49 6.14
N VAL A 6 -7.93 7.40 5.37
CA VAL A 6 -7.36 7.14 4.05
C VAL A 6 -5.85 7.16 4.16
N LEU A 7 -5.24 5.98 4.04
CA LEU A 7 -3.79 5.77 4.14
C LEU A 7 -3.20 5.69 2.72
N SER A 8 -2.41 6.70 2.35
CA SER A 8 -1.84 6.76 1.00
C SER A 8 -0.68 5.77 0.80
N GLY A 9 -0.38 5.49 -0.45
CA GLY A 9 0.85 4.80 -0.83
C GLY A 9 2.10 5.67 -0.62
N GLY A 10 3.27 5.05 -0.52
CA GLY A 10 4.54 5.76 -0.34
C GLY A 10 5.73 4.85 -0.06
N GLY A 11 5.61 3.55 -0.31
CA GLY A 11 6.71 2.59 -0.13
C GLY A 11 7.23 2.57 1.31
N SER A 12 8.53 2.79 1.51
CA SER A 12 9.14 2.79 2.85
C SER A 12 8.67 3.94 3.76
N LEU A 13 8.11 5.00 3.19
CA LEU A 13 7.54 6.12 3.95
C LEU A 13 6.22 5.74 4.65
N GLY A 14 5.62 4.59 4.34
CA GLY A 14 4.51 4.04 5.11
C GLY A 14 4.79 3.89 6.61
N ALA A 15 6.07 3.82 7.01
CA ALA A 15 6.48 3.84 8.41
C ALA A 15 6.05 5.12 9.15
N VAL A 16 5.99 6.27 8.47
CA VAL A 16 5.59 7.56 9.06
C VAL A 16 4.13 7.53 9.47
N GLN A 17 3.29 6.79 8.74
CA GLN A 17 1.87 6.66 9.05
C GLN A 17 1.64 6.07 10.44
N ALA A 18 2.49 5.15 10.92
CA ALA A 18 2.35 4.59 12.26
C ALA A 18 2.47 5.68 13.35
N GLY A 19 3.37 6.66 13.17
CA GLY A 19 3.48 7.80 14.08
C GLY A 19 2.29 8.75 14.00
N MET A 20 1.78 9.01 12.79
CA MET A 20 0.57 9.83 12.59
C MET A 20 -0.66 9.17 13.23
N LEU A 21 -0.82 7.86 13.04
CA LEU A 21 -1.93 7.10 13.62
C LEU A 21 -1.87 7.11 15.16
N ALA A 22 -0.67 7.04 15.75
CA ALA A 22 -0.51 7.17 17.20
C ALA A 22 -0.95 8.53 17.70
N ALA A 23 -0.55 9.61 17.02
CA ALA A 23 -0.97 10.96 17.37
C ALA A 23 -2.49 11.18 17.23
N LEU A 24 -3.11 10.58 16.21
CA LEU A 24 -4.56 10.62 16.03
C LEU A 24 -5.29 9.86 17.13
N GLU A 25 -4.78 8.70 17.53
CA GLU A 25 -5.33 7.89 18.60
C GLU A 25 -5.22 8.60 19.96
N GLU A 26 -4.09 9.23 20.27
CA GLU A 26 -3.90 10.06 21.47
C GLU A 26 -4.89 11.23 21.54
N GLN A 27 -5.33 11.77 20.41
CA GLN A 27 -6.35 12.79 20.31
C GLN A 27 -7.79 12.22 20.34
N GLY A 28 -7.94 10.91 20.53
CA GLY A 28 -9.24 10.23 20.56
C GLY A 28 -9.90 10.13 19.17
N LEU A 29 -9.15 10.37 18.07
CA LEU A 29 -9.67 10.24 16.73
C LEU A 29 -9.55 8.78 16.28
N ARG A 30 -10.68 8.16 15.96
CA ARG A 30 -10.75 6.75 15.57
C ARG A 30 -11.47 6.59 14.23
N PRO A 31 -11.04 5.65 13.39
CA PRO A 31 -11.74 5.34 12.15
C PRO A 31 -12.92 4.41 12.39
N ASP A 32 -13.99 4.63 11.63
CA ASP A 32 -15.09 3.68 11.46
C ASP A 32 -14.82 2.75 10.26
N LEU A 33 -13.97 3.20 9.30
CA LEU A 33 -13.51 2.39 8.17
C LEU A 33 -12.09 2.82 7.74
N LEU A 34 -11.38 1.89 7.11
CA LEU A 34 -10.01 2.08 6.64
C LEU A 34 -9.95 1.90 5.11
N ILE A 35 -9.27 2.82 4.45
CA ILE A 35 -8.97 2.73 3.02
C ILE A 35 -7.46 2.82 2.87
N GLY A 36 -6.86 1.88 2.16
CA GLY A 36 -5.41 1.84 2.01
C GLY A 36 -4.95 1.61 0.58
N THR A 37 -3.88 2.31 0.19
CA THR A 37 -3.20 2.16 -1.10
C THR A 37 -1.73 1.76 -0.85
N SER A 38 -1.22 0.72 -1.53
CA SER A 38 0.19 0.31 -1.48
C SER A 38 0.71 0.10 -0.04
N ALA A 39 1.68 0.87 0.43
CA ALA A 39 2.14 0.84 1.82
C ALA A 39 1.01 1.16 2.81
N GLY A 40 0.10 2.07 2.44
CA GLY A 40 -1.10 2.35 3.23
C GLY A 40 -2.06 1.16 3.29
N ALA A 41 -2.10 0.31 2.24
CA ALA A 41 -2.89 -0.92 2.26
C ALA A 41 -2.33 -1.94 3.28
N LEU A 42 -1.00 -2.03 3.40
CA LEU A 42 -0.36 -2.86 4.43
C LEU A 42 -0.74 -2.39 5.84
N ASN A 43 -0.67 -1.07 6.10
CA ASN A 43 -1.00 -0.48 7.39
C ASN A 43 -2.51 -0.59 7.70
N ALA A 44 -3.36 -0.28 6.73
CA ALA A 44 -4.81 -0.40 6.87
C ALA A 44 -5.24 -1.85 7.14
N ALA A 45 -4.69 -2.82 6.39
CA ALA A 45 -4.99 -4.23 6.60
C ALA A 45 -4.52 -4.72 7.97
N TYR A 46 -3.32 -4.31 8.40
CA TYR A 46 -2.82 -4.63 9.74
C TYR A 46 -3.79 -4.13 10.82
N LEU A 47 -4.15 -2.84 10.78
CA LEU A 47 -5.06 -2.25 11.77
C LEU A 47 -6.50 -2.77 11.64
N GLY A 48 -6.95 -3.03 10.43
CA GLY A 48 -8.25 -3.66 10.19
C GLY A 48 -8.36 -5.05 10.85
N ALA A 49 -7.28 -5.82 10.79
CA ALA A 49 -7.22 -7.17 11.35
C ALA A 49 -7.02 -7.21 12.87
N HIS A 50 -6.21 -6.29 13.44
CA HIS A 50 -5.87 -6.26 14.86
C HIS A 50 -6.72 -5.28 15.67
N GLY A 51 -7.56 -4.47 15.01
CA GLY A 51 -8.27 -3.35 15.60
C GLY A 51 -7.40 -2.10 15.73
N TYR A 52 -8.07 -0.96 15.91
CA TYR A 52 -7.41 0.34 16.08
C TYR A 52 -7.25 0.67 17.56
N SER A 53 -6.05 0.51 18.08
CA SER A 53 -5.69 0.75 19.48
C SER A 53 -4.24 1.22 19.60
N SER A 54 -3.87 1.85 20.71
CA SER A 54 -2.49 2.24 21.00
C SER A 54 -1.53 1.05 20.92
N GLU A 55 -1.97 -0.15 21.36
CA GLU A 55 -1.18 -1.38 21.30
C GLU A 55 -0.92 -1.83 19.86
N SER A 56 -1.97 -1.98 19.05
CA SER A 56 -1.82 -2.40 17.66
C SER A 56 -1.02 -1.41 16.82
N ILE A 57 -1.12 -0.11 17.09
CA ILE A 57 -0.33 0.93 16.44
C ILE A 57 1.15 0.85 16.87
N ALA A 58 1.44 0.60 18.16
CA ALA A 58 2.81 0.42 18.65
C ALA A 58 3.46 -0.83 18.04
N ASP A 59 2.71 -1.92 17.90
CA ASP A 59 3.15 -3.15 17.25
C ASP A 59 3.43 -2.94 15.76
N LEU A 60 2.55 -2.21 15.06
CA LEU A 60 2.77 -1.79 13.67
C LEU A 60 4.06 -0.97 13.53
N ALA A 61 4.29 0.00 14.43
CA ALA A 61 5.51 0.78 14.45
C ALA A 61 6.75 -0.07 14.71
N THR A 62 6.64 -1.09 15.55
CA THR A 62 7.73 -2.03 15.83
C THR A 62 8.01 -2.92 14.63
N LEU A 63 6.97 -3.39 13.93
CA LEU A 63 7.09 -4.12 12.68
C LEU A 63 7.86 -3.29 11.64
N TRP A 64 7.49 -2.04 11.41
CA TRP A 64 8.19 -1.15 10.48
C TRP A 64 9.67 -0.96 10.84
N ARG A 65 10.02 -0.78 12.13
CA ARG A 65 11.42 -0.67 12.58
C ARG A 65 12.24 -1.95 12.34
N GLY A 66 11.57 -3.11 12.37
CA GLY A 66 12.20 -4.41 12.12
C GLY A 66 12.38 -4.75 10.65
N LEU A 67 11.66 -4.08 9.73
CA LEU A 67 11.71 -4.38 8.32
C LEU A 67 13.06 -4.04 7.69
N ARG A 68 13.56 -4.99 6.90
CA ARG A 68 14.75 -4.80 6.06
C ARG A 68 14.34 -4.74 4.60
N ARG A 69 15.11 -4.05 3.79
CA ARG A 69 14.87 -3.96 2.33
C ARG A 69 14.62 -5.34 1.69
N GLN A 70 15.37 -6.35 2.09
CA GLN A 70 15.25 -7.71 1.53
C GLN A 70 13.92 -8.41 1.85
N ASP A 71 13.22 -7.97 2.89
CA ASP A 71 11.92 -8.54 3.30
C ASP A 71 10.81 -8.10 2.33
N VAL A 72 11.02 -6.99 1.63
CA VAL A 72 10.08 -6.45 0.64
C VAL A 72 10.67 -6.51 -0.78
N PHE A 73 11.89 -6.00 -0.96
CA PHE A 73 12.56 -5.85 -2.26
C PHE A 73 13.85 -6.70 -2.31
N PRO A 74 13.76 -8.03 -2.43
CA PRO A 74 14.95 -8.87 -2.53
C PRO A 74 15.70 -8.57 -3.83
N VAL A 75 16.99 -8.27 -3.72
CA VAL A 75 17.86 -8.07 -4.87
C VAL A 75 18.37 -9.44 -5.34
N ASP A 76 18.01 -9.81 -6.54
CA ASP A 76 18.52 -10.97 -7.25
C ASP A 76 19.20 -10.48 -8.55
N PRO A 77 20.55 -10.44 -8.61
CA PRO A 77 21.26 -9.93 -9.78
C PRO A 77 20.92 -10.67 -11.07
N LEU A 78 20.78 -12.00 -11.01
CA LEU A 78 20.43 -12.81 -12.17
C LEU A 78 19.02 -12.50 -12.66
N ARG A 79 18.07 -12.34 -11.72
CA ARG A 79 16.70 -11.95 -12.01
C ARG A 79 16.63 -10.57 -12.65
N SER A 80 17.42 -9.63 -12.16
CA SER A 80 17.49 -8.26 -12.70
C SER A 80 18.00 -8.27 -14.13
N VAL A 81 19.09 -8.98 -14.42
CA VAL A 81 19.64 -9.13 -15.79
C VAL A 81 18.61 -9.76 -16.73
N LEU A 82 17.92 -10.81 -16.29
CA LEU A 82 16.89 -11.48 -17.10
C LEU A 82 15.67 -10.59 -17.33
N ALA A 83 15.30 -9.74 -16.36
CA ALA A 83 14.21 -8.79 -16.53
C ALA A 83 14.58 -7.68 -17.53
N PHE A 84 15.78 -7.10 -17.45
CA PHE A 84 16.28 -6.13 -18.42
C PHE A 84 16.44 -6.73 -19.81
N ALA A 85 16.75 -8.03 -19.93
CA ALA A 85 16.80 -8.75 -21.20
C ALA A 85 15.41 -9.14 -21.75
N GLY A 86 14.32 -8.67 -21.14
CA GLY A 86 12.95 -9.00 -21.55
C GLY A 86 12.51 -10.44 -21.27
N LYS A 87 13.34 -11.23 -20.57
CA LYS A 87 13.05 -12.64 -20.26
C LYS A 87 12.25 -12.85 -18.99
N ARG A 88 12.01 -11.79 -18.20
CA ARG A 88 11.17 -11.79 -17.00
C ARG A 88 10.35 -10.52 -16.89
N ALA A 89 9.13 -10.64 -16.40
CA ALA A 89 8.17 -9.54 -16.30
C ALA A 89 8.32 -8.69 -15.00
N SER A 90 9.31 -8.97 -14.15
CA SER A 90 9.50 -8.22 -12.89
C SER A 90 10.90 -8.33 -12.33
N LEU A 91 11.35 -7.27 -11.68
CA LEU A 91 12.67 -7.16 -11.06
C LEU A 91 12.77 -7.96 -9.76
N CYS A 92 11.74 -7.96 -8.94
CA CYS A 92 11.71 -8.59 -7.62
C CYS A 92 10.73 -9.77 -7.54
N SER A 93 11.00 -10.67 -6.60
CA SER A 93 10.05 -11.70 -6.21
C SER A 93 9.13 -11.17 -5.11
N MET A 94 7.83 -11.38 -5.27
CA MET A 94 6.83 -11.02 -4.25
C MET A 94 6.78 -12.01 -3.06
N ARG A 95 7.49 -13.13 -3.14
CA ARG A 95 7.47 -14.17 -2.10
C ARG A 95 7.84 -13.68 -0.69
N PRO A 96 8.88 -12.84 -0.49
CA PRO A 96 9.20 -12.32 0.85
C PRO A 96 8.09 -11.44 1.39
N LEU A 97 7.56 -10.51 0.58
CA LEU A 97 6.43 -9.66 0.97
C LEU A 97 5.19 -10.49 1.31
N ARG A 98 4.88 -11.53 0.54
CA ARG A 98 3.77 -12.46 0.86
C ARG A 98 3.98 -13.12 2.23
N ARG A 99 5.17 -13.64 2.52
CA ARG A 99 5.47 -14.24 3.83
C ARG A 99 5.32 -13.24 4.98
N LEU A 100 5.72 -11.99 4.75
CA LEU A 100 5.55 -10.92 5.73
C LEU A 100 4.06 -10.67 6.00
N VAL A 101 3.26 -10.53 4.95
CA VAL A 101 1.82 -10.31 5.07
C VAL A 101 1.15 -11.51 5.73
N ASP A 102 1.40 -12.74 5.25
CA ASP A 102 0.82 -13.98 5.81
C ASP A 102 1.16 -14.15 7.31
N LYS A 103 2.34 -13.71 7.73
CA LYS A 103 2.80 -13.81 9.13
C LYS A 103 2.07 -12.82 10.06
N HIS A 104 1.75 -11.63 9.55
CA HIS A 104 1.26 -10.52 10.35
C HIS A 104 -0.21 -10.15 10.09
N LEU A 105 -0.88 -10.84 9.17
CA LEU A 105 -2.28 -10.63 8.85
C LEU A 105 -3.09 -11.88 9.24
N PRO A 106 -3.72 -11.90 10.44
CA PRO A 106 -4.38 -13.10 10.97
C PRO A 106 -5.76 -13.38 10.35
N ILE A 107 -6.22 -12.56 9.39
CA ILE A 107 -7.49 -12.74 8.68
C ILE A 107 -7.25 -13.36 7.31
N THR A 108 -8.18 -14.17 6.84
CA THR A 108 -8.14 -14.80 5.51
C THR A 108 -8.90 -13.96 4.49
N ASP A 109 -10.06 -13.45 4.85
CA ASP A 109 -10.89 -12.58 4.02
C ASP A 109 -10.86 -11.16 4.53
N LEU A 110 -10.92 -10.15 3.63
CA LEU A 110 -11.02 -8.74 4.02
C LEU A 110 -12.28 -8.47 4.85
N GLY A 111 -13.37 -9.20 4.59
CA GLY A 111 -14.62 -9.11 5.34
C GLY A 111 -14.53 -9.55 6.80
N ASP A 112 -13.47 -10.31 7.18
CA ASP A 112 -13.23 -10.73 8.56
C ASP A 112 -12.53 -9.66 9.41
N ALA A 113 -12.19 -8.51 8.81
CA ALA A 113 -11.54 -7.42 9.52
C ALA A 113 -12.46 -6.81 10.60
N GLN A 114 -11.89 -6.43 11.73
CA GLN A 114 -12.62 -5.79 12.84
C GLN A 114 -13.15 -4.38 12.47
N LEU A 115 -12.50 -3.75 11.47
CA LEU A 115 -12.94 -2.48 10.88
C LEU A 115 -13.17 -2.70 9.39
N PRO A 116 -14.25 -2.16 8.81
CA PRO A 116 -14.45 -2.17 7.36
C PRO A 116 -13.19 -1.73 6.62
N LEU A 117 -12.70 -2.58 5.73
CA LEU A 117 -11.40 -2.44 5.08
C LEU A 117 -11.57 -2.41 3.56
N HIS A 118 -11.01 -1.38 2.93
CA HIS A 118 -11.05 -1.17 1.50
C HIS A 118 -9.63 -0.99 0.96
N ILE A 119 -9.23 -1.86 0.05
CA ILE A 119 -7.89 -1.88 -0.54
C ILE A 119 -7.96 -1.38 -1.97
N ILE A 120 -7.20 -0.32 -2.27
CA ILE A 120 -7.16 0.29 -3.60
C ILE A 120 -6.12 -0.44 -4.45
N THR A 121 -6.55 -0.81 -5.65
CA THR A 121 -5.73 -1.45 -6.68
C THR A 121 -6.03 -0.83 -8.03
N THR A 122 -5.22 -1.13 -9.04
CA THR A 122 -5.41 -0.68 -10.41
C THR A 122 -5.51 -1.87 -11.35
N ASP A 123 -6.51 -1.90 -12.20
CA ASP A 123 -6.63 -2.88 -13.27
C ASP A 123 -5.58 -2.61 -14.36
N VAL A 124 -4.79 -3.62 -14.72
CA VAL A 124 -3.70 -3.47 -15.69
C VAL A 124 -4.20 -3.12 -17.08
N LEU A 125 -5.36 -3.65 -17.46
CA LEU A 125 -5.84 -3.53 -18.84
C LEU A 125 -6.61 -2.24 -19.08
N SER A 126 -7.46 -1.83 -18.12
CA SER A 126 -8.25 -0.62 -18.25
C SER A 126 -7.58 0.62 -17.64
N GLY A 127 -6.64 0.44 -16.70
CA GLY A 127 -6.08 1.52 -15.88
C GLY A 127 -7.06 2.06 -14.84
N GLU A 128 -8.23 1.45 -14.70
CA GLU A 128 -9.26 1.88 -13.75
C GLU A 128 -8.89 1.47 -12.33
N GLU A 129 -9.34 2.28 -11.39
CA GLU A 129 -9.31 1.95 -9.97
C GLU A 129 -10.22 0.76 -9.66
N VAL A 130 -9.72 -0.16 -8.83
CA VAL A 130 -10.47 -1.29 -8.31
C VAL A 130 -10.38 -1.30 -6.81
N VAL A 131 -11.52 -1.21 -6.15
CA VAL A 131 -11.62 -1.28 -4.68
C VAL A 131 -11.96 -2.70 -4.27
N LEU A 132 -11.07 -3.31 -3.50
CA LEU A 132 -11.28 -4.64 -2.93
C LEU A 132 -11.74 -4.49 -1.48
N SER A 133 -12.94 -5.00 -1.17
CA SER A 133 -13.56 -4.93 0.17
C SER A 133 -13.90 -6.32 0.73
N SER A 134 -13.66 -7.36 -0.04
CA SER A 134 -13.88 -8.77 0.30
C SER A 134 -12.90 -9.65 -0.45
N GLY A 135 -12.88 -10.94 -0.15
CA GLY A 135 -11.96 -11.89 -0.76
C GLY A 135 -10.62 -11.99 -0.01
N ASN A 136 -9.70 -12.77 -0.56
CA ASN A 136 -8.45 -13.11 0.12
C ASN A 136 -7.62 -11.87 0.49
N ALA A 137 -7.48 -11.62 1.79
CA ALA A 137 -6.84 -10.42 2.34
C ALA A 137 -5.37 -10.28 1.93
N THR A 138 -4.59 -11.36 2.01
CA THR A 138 -3.19 -11.35 1.56
C THR A 138 -3.09 -10.99 0.08
N THR A 139 -3.95 -11.58 -0.77
CA THR A 139 -3.92 -11.32 -2.21
C THR A 139 -4.28 -9.88 -2.52
N ALA A 140 -5.27 -9.31 -1.85
CA ALA A 140 -5.67 -7.91 -2.02
C ALA A 140 -4.55 -6.94 -1.65
N VAL A 141 -3.91 -7.15 -0.49
CA VAL A 141 -2.78 -6.33 -0.04
C VAL A 141 -1.59 -6.43 -1.00
N LEU A 142 -1.28 -7.65 -1.48
CA LEU A 142 -0.20 -7.85 -2.45
C LEU A 142 -0.52 -7.22 -3.81
N ALA A 143 -1.77 -7.23 -4.24
CA ALA A 143 -2.19 -6.55 -5.47
C ALA A 143 -1.97 -5.04 -5.35
N SER A 144 -2.41 -4.45 -4.23
CA SER A 144 -2.19 -3.02 -3.95
C SER A 144 -0.73 -2.62 -3.83
N ALA A 145 0.15 -3.54 -3.43
CA ALA A 145 1.60 -3.32 -3.33
C ALA A 145 2.39 -3.79 -4.57
N ALA A 146 1.72 -4.19 -5.64
CA ALA A 146 2.35 -4.71 -6.86
C ALA A 146 2.85 -3.58 -7.77
N ILE A 147 3.91 -2.88 -7.33
CA ILE A 147 4.53 -1.78 -8.06
C ILE A 147 4.93 -2.24 -9.47
N PRO A 148 4.48 -1.55 -10.54
CA PRO A 148 4.81 -1.88 -11.92
C PRO A 148 6.32 -2.02 -12.15
N ALA A 149 6.73 -2.98 -12.97
CA ALA A 149 8.10 -3.40 -13.23
C ALA A 149 8.83 -4.04 -12.03
N VAL A 150 8.55 -3.62 -10.80
CA VAL A 150 9.17 -4.20 -9.58
C VAL A 150 8.58 -5.57 -9.29
N PHE A 151 7.26 -5.67 -9.24
CA PHE A 151 6.54 -6.92 -9.02
C PHE A 151 5.68 -7.30 -10.23
N ARG A 152 5.28 -8.56 -10.28
CA ARG A 152 4.29 -9.00 -11.26
C ARG A 152 2.90 -8.55 -10.81
N PRO A 153 1.99 -8.27 -11.77
CA PRO A 153 0.58 -8.14 -11.45
C PRO A 153 0.08 -9.35 -10.66
N VAL A 154 -0.85 -9.11 -9.77
CA VAL A 154 -1.54 -10.14 -8.99
C VAL A 154 -2.88 -10.41 -9.66
N ASP A 155 -3.25 -11.68 -9.74
CA ASP A 155 -4.50 -12.12 -10.35
C ASP A 155 -5.45 -12.69 -9.29
N PRO A 156 -6.31 -11.87 -8.69
CA PRO A 156 -7.46 -12.37 -7.98
C PRO A 156 -8.58 -12.66 -8.99
N GLU A 157 -8.91 -13.93 -9.18
CA GLU A 157 -10.10 -14.37 -9.93
C GLU A 157 -10.14 -13.94 -11.41
N GLY A 158 -9.00 -13.94 -12.11
CA GLY A 158 -8.92 -13.65 -13.54
C GLY A 158 -8.77 -12.17 -13.90
N ARG A 159 -8.61 -11.29 -12.93
CA ARG A 159 -8.37 -9.85 -13.13
C ARG A 159 -6.96 -9.46 -12.71
N LEU A 160 -6.15 -9.01 -13.65
CA LEU A 160 -4.76 -8.60 -13.37
C LEU A 160 -4.72 -7.23 -12.70
N LEU A 161 -4.29 -7.19 -11.45
CA LEU A 161 -4.20 -5.97 -10.63
C LEU A 161 -2.75 -5.61 -10.32
N ILE A 162 -2.50 -4.31 -10.26
CA ILE A 162 -1.24 -3.69 -9.87
C ILE A 162 -1.47 -2.67 -8.74
N ASP A 163 -0.39 -2.04 -8.29
CA ASP A 163 -0.39 -1.03 -7.24
C ASP A 163 -1.47 0.03 -7.48
N GLY A 164 -2.27 0.27 -6.44
CA GLY A 164 -3.37 1.22 -6.48
C GLY A 164 -2.93 2.66 -6.67
N GLY A 165 -1.68 2.99 -6.30
CA GLY A 165 -1.11 4.32 -6.50
C GLY A 165 -1.09 4.75 -7.96
N VAL A 166 -1.14 3.82 -8.92
CA VAL A 166 -1.20 4.13 -10.35
C VAL A 166 -2.48 4.86 -10.72
N SER A 167 -3.62 4.47 -10.16
CA SER A 167 -4.93 5.10 -10.43
C SER A 167 -5.34 6.10 -9.34
N ASN A 168 -5.11 5.77 -8.07
CA ASN A 168 -5.56 6.61 -6.94
C ASN A 168 -4.67 6.38 -5.70
N ASN A 169 -3.66 7.23 -5.53
CA ASN A 169 -2.74 7.10 -4.40
C ASN A 169 -3.36 7.53 -3.06
N THR A 170 -4.34 8.43 -3.09
CA THR A 170 -5.01 8.98 -1.90
C THR A 170 -6.52 8.99 -2.11
N ALA A 171 -7.17 7.88 -1.85
CA ALA A 171 -8.53 7.56 -2.26
C ALA A 171 -9.62 8.30 -1.45
N VAL A 172 -9.54 9.63 -1.40
CA VAL A 172 -10.54 10.50 -0.72
C VAL A 172 -11.92 10.35 -1.36
N GLY A 173 -11.96 10.29 -2.70
CA GLY A 173 -13.21 10.11 -3.44
C GLY A 173 -13.95 8.83 -3.04
N GLN A 174 -13.21 7.74 -2.76
CA GLN A 174 -13.80 6.49 -2.30
C GLN A 174 -14.36 6.60 -0.88
N ALA A 175 -13.69 7.32 0.01
CA ALA A 175 -14.23 7.58 1.35
C ALA A 175 -15.57 8.31 1.30
N VAL A 176 -15.69 9.29 0.41
CA VAL A 176 -16.96 10.01 0.18
C VAL A 176 -18.02 9.10 -0.44
N ALA A 177 -17.65 8.29 -1.45
CA ALA A 177 -18.57 7.34 -2.10
C ALA A 177 -19.08 6.25 -1.14
N LEU A 178 -18.28 5.88 -0.13
CA LEU A 178 -18.66 4.97 0.95
C LEU A 178 -19.51 5.63 2.05
N GLY A 179 -19.89 6.90 1.89
CA GLY A 179 -20.79 7.61 2.80
C GLY A 179 -20.13 8.14 4.06
N SER A 180 -18.81 8.39 4.05
CA SER A 180 -18.12 8.95 5.20
C SER A 180 -18.45 10.42 5.40
N ASP A 181 -18.80 10.81 6.63
CA ASP A 181 -19.05 12.20 7.02
C ASP A 181 -17.75 12.98 7.26
N ARG A 182 -16.70 12.27 7.64
CA ARG A 182 -15.36 12.81 7.92
C ARG A 182 -14.31 11.95 7.23
N VAL A 183 -13.37 12.59 6.57
CA VAL A 183 -12.21 11.92 5.96
C VAL A 183 -10.93 12.44 6.60
N VAL A 184 -10.13 11.54 7.15
CA VAL A 184 -8.80 11.83 7.68
C VAL A 184 -7.79 11.20 6.75
N VAL A 185 -7.01 12.02 6.08
CA VAL A 185 -5.93 11.56 5.21
C VAL A 185 -4.66 11.36 6.03
N VAL A 186 -4.09 10.16 5.94
CA VAL A 186 -2.82 9.80 6.57
C VAL A 186 -1.79 9.55 5.44
N PRO A 187 -1.12 10.63 4.97
CA PRO A 187 -0.18 10.50 3.86
C PRO A 187 1.08 9.75 4.29
N ALA A 188 1.67 8.96 3.39
CA ALA A 188 2.96 8.33 3.64
C ALA A 188 4.13 9.28 3.39
N GLY A 189 3.92 10.34 2.63
CA GLY A 189 4.91 11.37 2.31
C GLY A 189 4.34 12.40 1.34
N PHE A 190 5.12 13.42 1.12
CA PHE A 190 4.89 14.41 0.06
C PHE A 190 6.03 14.28 -0.95
N ALA A 191 5.79 14.67 -2.22
CA ALA A 191 6.87 14.86 -3.18
C ALA A 191 7.85 15.86 -2.56
N CYS A 192 8.97 15.36 -2.07
CA CYS A 192 10.03 16.22 -1.57
C CYS A 192 10.76 16.82 -2.76
N ASP A 193 11.03 18.11 -2.72
CA ASP A 193 11.97 18.74 -3.63
C ASP A 193 13.30 17.98 -3.53
N LEU A 194 13.77 17.48 -4.67
CA LEU A 194 15.11 16.90 -4.71
C LEU A 194 16.13 18.03 -4.57
N SER A 195 17.13 17.83 -3.72
CA SER A 195 18.26 18.77 -3.61
C SER A 195 19.05 18.87 -4.92
N ASP A 196 19.08 17.76 -5.69
CA ASP A 196 19.79 17.66 -6.96
C ASP A 196 18.92 16.93 -8.01
N PRO A 197 19.03 17.30 -9.28
CA PRO A 197 18.29 16.63 -10.35
C PRO A 197 18.75 15.17 -10.51
N PRO A 198 17.86 14.25 -10.93
CA PRO A 198 18.23 12.86 -11.14
C PRO A 198 19.37 12.73 -12.16
N SER A 199 20.47 12.10 -11.75
CA SER A 199 21.69 11.99 -12.55
C SER A 199 21.70 10.88 -13.59
N THR A 200 20.70 9.98 -13.58
CA THR A 200 20.59 8.88 -14.54
C THR A 200 19.19 8.80 -15.14
N PRO A 201 19.06 8.29 -16.40
CA PRO A 201 17.74 8.13 -17.02
C PRO A 201 16.76 7.30 -16.17
N LEU A 202 17.26 6.25 -15.49
CA LEU A 202 16.43 5.42 -14.62
C LEU A 202 15.97 6.18 -13.37
N ALA A 203 16.84 6.98 -12.76
CA ALA A 203 16.48 7.83 -11.64
C ALA A 203 15.46 8.91 -12.06
N ALA A 204 15.65 9.51 -13.25
CA ALA A 204 14.71 10.48 -13.80
C ALA A 204 13.33 9.85 -14.05
N LEU A 205 13.29 8.65 -14.63
CA LEU A 205 12.04 7.92 -14.85
C LEU A 205 11.36 7.57 -13.52
N ALA A 206 12.11 7.04 -12.55
CA ALA A 206 11.57 6.71 -11.22
C ALA A 206 11.00 7.96 -10.52
N HIS A 207 11.73 9.08 -10.56
CA HIS A 207 11.25 10.34 -9.98
C HIS A 207 10.01 10.87 -10.71
N SER A 208 9.97 10.81 -12.04
CA SER A 208 8.78 11.20 -12.81
C SER A 208 7.55 10.37 -12.47
N ILE A 209 7.73 9.05 -12.28
CA ILE A 209 6.64 8.17 -11.82
C ILE A 209 6.18 8.59 -10.43
N THR A 210 7.09 8.88 -9.49
CA THR A 210 6.75 9.36 -8.16
C THR A 210 5.90 10.63 -8.23
N LEU A 211 6.33 11.63 -9.01
CA LEU A 211 5.58 12.87 -9.19
C LEU A 211 4.18 12.64 -9.79
N LEU A 212 4.06 11.74 -10.77
CA LEU A 212 2.77 11.40 -11.37
C LEU A 212 1.81 10.71 -10.37
N LEU A 213 2.36 9.85 -9.50
CA LEU A 213 1.58 9.15 -8.47
C LEU A 213 1.08 10.09 -7.36
N GLU A 214 1.80 11.18 -7.10
CA GLU A 214 1.45 12.14 -6.05
C GLU A 214 0.49 13.25 -6.53
N GLN A 215 0.37 13.45 -7.83
CA GLN A 215 -0.56 14.44 -8.42
C GLN A 215 -1.99 13.92 -8.59
N ARG A 216 -2.28 12.68 -8.22
CA ARG A 216 -3.60 12.05 -8.40
C ARG A 216 -4.31 11.76 -7.09
#